data_57d0873d8277b2a7874170ecd141d0ce
#
_entry.id   57d0873d8277b2a7874170ecd141d0ce
#
_cell.length_a   1.000
_cell.length_b   1.000
_cell.length_c   1.000
_cell.angle_alpha   90.00
_cell.angle_beta   90.00
_cell.angle_gamma   90.00
#
_symmetry.space_group_name_H-M   'P 1'
#
loop_
_entity.id
_entity.type
_entity.pdbx_description
1 polymer ?
#
loop_
_entity_poly.entity_id
_entity_poly.type
_entity_poly.pdbx_seq_one_letter_code
_entity_poly.pdbx_strand_id
1 'polypeptide(L)'
;MTFKLLSQEEFIQHTSASSQRSFMQTVEMAELLSKRGFSTQYVGYTDPQGQVVVSAVLYSMPMTGGLHMEINCGPVSTDAQYLTPFYQALQAYAKKEGALELIIKPYETYQTFDSNGQPTSDEKGQLIQQLTDLGFDFDGLQTGYPGGEPDWHYVKDLTGLTEKDLLKSFSKNGKATVKKANTFGIKLKKLDRDQLSVFKDITAATSDRREYDDKPLDYYQDFMIALDSRQTL
;
A
#
# COMPACT_ATOMS: atom_id res chain seq x y z
N MET A 1 -27.96 -4.23 -2.28
CA MET A 1 -26.54 -4.31 -2.65
C MET A 1 -26.26 -3.28 -3.73
N THR A 2 -25.39 -2.32 -3.47
CA THR A 2 -25.19 -1.19 -4.41
C THR A 2 -23.75 -0.68 -4.35
N PHE A 3 -23.16 -0.46 -5.51
CA PHE A 3 -21.93 0.32 -5.64
C PHE A 3 -22.25 1.81 -5.50
N LYS A 4 -21.45 2.53 -4.73
CA LYS A 4 -21.62 3.98 -4.52
C LYS A 4 -20.31 4.70 -4.24
N LEU A 5 -20.28 6.00 -4.48
CA LEU A 5 -19.27 6.86 -3.92
C LEU A 5 -19.57 7.06 -2.43
N LEU A 6 -18.55 6.93 -1.60
CA LEU A 6 -18.63 7.09 -0.16
C LEU A 6 -18.24 8.51 0.25
N SER A 7 -18.83 8.99 1.36
CA SER A 7 -18.23 10.11 2.07
C SER A 7 -16.94 9.66 2.77
N GLN A 8 -16.13 10.63 3.16
CA GLN A 8 -14.91 10.36 3.94
C GLN A 8 -15.24 9.65 5.25
N GLU A 9 -16.32 10.03 5.92
CA GLU A 9 -16.75 9.43 7.18
C GLU A 9 -17.16 7.96 7.00
N GLU A 10 -17.92 7.64 5.94
CA GLU A 10 -18.32 6.27 5.62
C GLU A 10 -17.11 5.39 5.33
N PHE A 11 -16.13 5.93 4.59
CA PHE A 11 -14.87 5.23 4.30
C PHE A 11 -14.05 4.98 5.57
N ILE A 12 -13.88 5.99 6.44
CA ILE A 12 -13.18 5.85 7.72
C ILE A 12 -13.87 4.83 8.60
N GLN A 13 -15.20 4.90 8.73
CA GLN A 13 -15.97 3.97 9.55
C GLN A 13 -15.73 2.52 9.11
N HIS A 14 -15.83 2.24 7.81
CA HIS A 14 -15.62 0.91 7.28
C HIS A 14 -14.17 0.44 7.47
N THR A 15 -13.18 1.25 7.07
CA THR A 15 -11.78 0.85 7.11
C THR A 15 -11.22 0.74 8.52
N SER A 16 -11.78 1.46 9.50
CA SER A 16 -11.37 1.37 10.92
C SER A 16 -11.74 0.04 11.55
N ALA A 17 -12.76 -0.65 11.04
CA ALA A 17 -13.16 -1.98 11.49
C ALA A 17 -12.25 -3.09 10.97
N SER A 18 -11.43 -2.83 9.95
CA SER A 18 -10.52 -3.82 9.37
C SER A 18 -9.17 -3.81 10.09
N SER A 19 -8.73 -4.99 10.53
CA SER A 19 -7.39 -5.20 11.11
C SER A 19 -6.29 -5.29 10.05
N GLN A 20 -6.65 -5.59 8.81
CA GLN A 20 -5.69 -5.77 7.69
C GLN A 20 -5.98 -4.74 6.60
N ARG A 21 -5.20 -3.68 6.57
CA ARG A 21 -5.26 -2.65 5.52
C ARG A 21 -3.90 -2.03 5.28
N SER A 22 -3.65 -1.64 4.05
CA SER A 22 -2.48 -0.84 3.69
C SER A 22 -2.71 0.63 4.03
N PHE A 23 -1.62 1.37 4.31
CA PHE A 23 -1.67 2.84 4.43
C PHE A 23 -2.12 3.52 3.13
N MET A 24 -1.97 2.84 1.98
CA MET A 24 -2.49 3.30 0.69
C MET A 24 -4.02 3.44 0.68
N GLN A 25 -4.70 2.70 1.54
CA GLN A 25 -6.15 2.71 1.70
C GLN A 25 -6.54 3.56 2.92
N THR A 26 -6.11 4.83 2.93
CA THR A 26 -6.38 5.81 3.99
C THR A 26 -6.75 7.17 3.41
N VAL A 27 -7.43 7.97 4.21
CA VAL A 27 -7.82 9.35 3.84
C VAL A 27 -6.59 10.19 3.58
N GLU A 28 -5.58 10.06 4.42
CA GLU A 28 -4.33 10.79 4.31
C GLU A 28 -3.61 10.52 2.98
N MET A 29 -3.65 9.27 2.53
CA MET A 29 -3.10 8.90 1.22
C MET A 29 -3.93 9.47 0.07
N ALA A 30 -5.26 9.44 0.17
CA ALA A 30 -6.14 10.03 -0.83
C ALA A 30 -5.89 11.55 -0.95
N GLU A 31 -5.75 12.26 0.17
CA GLU A 31 -5.42 13.69 0.19
C GLU A 31 -4.03 13.97 -0.42
N LEU A 32 -3.04 13.14 -0.09
CA LEU A 32 -1.69 13.26 -0.66
C LEU A 32 -1.71 13.06 -2.18
N LEU A 33 -2.43 12.05 -2.68
CA LEU A 33 -2.58 11.81 -4.10
C LEU A 33 -3.30 12.98 -4.80
N SER A 34 -4.38 13.50 -4.18
CA SER A 34 -5.08 14.70 -4.69
C SER A 34 -4.14 15.90 -4.79
N LYS A 35 -3.32 16.13 -3.78
CA LYS A 35 -2.33 17.22 -3.79
C LYS A 35 -1.28 17.05 -4.89
N ARG A 36 -1.00 15.83 -5.29
CA ARG A 36 -0.08 15.48 -6.39
C ARG A 36 -0.75 15.51 -7.76
N GLY A 37 -2.00 15.94 -7.85
CA GLY A 37 -2.71 16.13 -9.11
C GLY A 37 -3.54 14.92 -9.58
N PHE A 38 -3.67 13.87 -8.77
CA PHE A 38 -4.61 12.79 -9.05
C PHE A 38 -6.03 13.18 -8.64
N SER A 39 -7.02 12.71 -9.35
CA SER A 39 -8.40 12.72 -8.86
C SER A 39 -8.61 11.52 -7.96
N THR A 40 -9.09 11.72 -6.73
CA THR A 40 -9.31 10.65 -5.76
C THR A 40 -10.77 10.55 -5.35
N GLN A 41 -11.25 9.33 -5.16
CA GLN A 41 -12.62 9.02 -4.75
C GLN A 41 -12.59 7.85 -3.75
N TYR A 42 -13.53 7.89 -2.80
CA TYR A 42 -13.82 6.73 -1.98
C TYR A 42 -14.97 5.97 -2.65
N VAL A 43 -14.69 4.75 -3.10
CA VAL A 43 -15.70 3.88 -3.70
C VAL A 43 -16.06 2.78 -2.72
N GLY A 44 -17.31 2.32 -2.74
CA GLY A 44 -17.75 1.26 -1.86
C GLY A 44 -18.88 0.43 -2.42
N TYR A 45 -19.10 -0.70 -1.75
CA TYR A 45 -20.20 -1.62 -2.01
C TYR A 45 -20.96 -1.91 -0.72
N THR A 46 -22.29 -1.87 -0.79
CA THR A 46 -23.14 -2.08 0.37
C THR A 46 -23.86 -3.42 0.28
N ASP A 47 -24.09 -4.02 1.44
CA ASP A 47 -24.95 -5.18 1.62
C ASP A 47 -26.45 -4.82 1.44
N PRO A 48 -27.38 -5.79 1.56
CA PRO A 48 -28.82 -5.54 1.50
C PRO A 48 -29.35 -4.62 2.62
N GLN A 49 -28.62 -4.50 3.73
CA GLN A 49 -28.96 -3.65 4.86
C GLN A 49 -28.43 -2.22 4.69
N GLY A 50 -27.69 -1.95 3.61
CA GLY A 50 -27.08 -0.66 3.32
C GLY A 50 -25.75 -0.40 4.03
N GLN A 51 -25.17 -1.40 4.71
CA GLN A 51 -23.86 -1.27 5.34
C GLN A 51 -22.76 -1.41 4.30
N VAL A 52 -21.70 -0.59 4.43
CA VAL A 52 -20.50 -0.71 3.58
C VAL A 52 -19.74 -1.96 3.98
N VAL A 53 -19.54 -2.85 3.02
CA VAL A 53 -18.83 -4.15 3.20
C VAL A 53 -17.55 -4.26 2.40
N VAL A 54 -17.39 -3.42 1.36
CA VAL A 54 -16.15 -3.24 0.60
C VAL A 54 -15.94 -1.75 0.38
N SER A 55 -14.73 -1.27 0.56
CA SER A 55 -14.37 0.10 0.20
C SER A 55 -12.95 0.22 -0.33
N ALA A 56 -12.69 1.25 -1.12
CA ALA A 56 -11.36 1.55 -1.62
C ALA A 56 -11.15 3.04 -1.89
N VAL A 57 -9.89 3.46 -1.81
CA VAL A 57 -9.41 4.67 -2.47
C VAL A 57 -9.18 4.32 -3.94
N LEU A 58 -9.98 4.91 -4.81
CA LEU A 58 -9.81 4.88 -6.26
C LEU A 58 -9.18 6.20 -6.67
N TYR A 59 -8.06 6.18 -7.33
CA TYR A 59 -7.50 7.38 -7.92
C TYR A 59 -7.43 7.27 -9.44
N SER A 60 -7.48 8.41 -10.10
CA SER A 60 -7.42 8.50 -11.54
C SER A 60 -6.56 9.67 -12.01
N MET A 61 -6.03 9.52 -13.19
CA MET A 61 -5.31 10.58 -13.90
C MET A 61 -5.66 10.55 -15.40
N PRO A 62 -5.67 11.72 -16.06
CA PRO A 62 -5.85 11.76 -17.51
C PRO A 62 -4.72 11.03 -18.24
N MET A 63 -5.09 10.32 -19.29
CA MET A 63 -4.16 9.75 -20.25
C MET A 63 -4.68 9.99 -21.67
N THR A 64 -3.87 9.76 -22.69
CA THR A 64 -4.28 9.98 -24.08
C THR A 64 -5.50 9.15 -24.42
N GLY A 65 -6.63 9.79 -24.64
CA GLY A 65 -7.89 9.17 -25.05
C GLY A 65 -8.83 8.79 -23.91
N GLY A 66 -8.49 8.99 -22.63
CA GLY A 66 -9.37 8.69 -21.51
C GLY A 66 -8.71 8.83 -20.14
N LEU A 67 -9.03 7.94 -19.22
CA LEU A 67 -8.50 7.93 -17.86
C LEU A 67 -7.74 6.64 -17.56
N HIS A 68 -6.64 6.76 -16.83
CA HIS A 68 -6.07 5.70 -16.01
C HIS A 68 -6.79 5.71 -14.67
N MET A 69 -7.27 4.56 -14.20
CA MET A 69 -7.84 4.38 -12.87
C MET A 69 -7.13 3.26 -12.12
N GLU A 70 -6.88 3.47 -10.82
CA GLU A 70 -6.16 2.47 -10.03
C GLU A 70 -6.68 2.39 -8.58
N ILE A 71 -6.77 1.15 -8.07
CA ILE A 71 -6.86 0.84 -6.64
C ILE A 71 -5.54 0.18 -6.23
N ASN A 72 -4.74 0.88 -5.41
CA ASN A 72 -3.46 0.37 -4.93
C ASN A 72 -3.58 -0.19 -3.51
N CYS A 73 -3.08 -1.42 -3.31
CA CYS A 73 -3.12 -2.13 -2.04
C CYS A 73 -4.55 -2.24 -1.44
N GLY A 74 -5.54 -2.50 -2.29
CA GLY A 74 -6.94 -2.63 -1.92
C GLY A 74 -7.75 -3.46 -2.91
N PRO A 75 -9.08 -3.58 -2.71
CA PRO A 75 -9.92 -2.90 -1.73
C PRO A 75 -9.77 -3.45 -0.31
N VAL A 76 -10.34 -2.73 0.67
CA VAL A 76 -10.59 -3.24 2.02
C VAL A 76 -11.95 -3.92 2.02
N SER A 77 -12.03 -5.17 2.50
CA SER A 77 -13.28 -5.91 2.59
C SER A 77 -13.43 -6.54 3.97
N THR A 78 -14.65 -6.54 4.49
CA THR A 78 -15.02 -7.27 5.72
C THR A 78 -15.57 -8.67 5.43
N ASP A 79 -15.93 -8.94 4.16
CA ASP A 79 -16.48 -10.22 3.73
C ASP A 79 -16.15 -10.45 2.24
N ALA A 80 -15.37 -11.50 1.96
CA ALA A 80 -14.88 -11.83 0.63
C ALA A 80 -16.02 -12.13 -0.39
N GLN A 81 -17.20 -12.53 0.05
CA GLN A 81 -18.34 -12.80 -0.85
C GLN A 81 -18.77 -11.57 -1.65
N TYR A 82 -18.48 -10.36 -1.15
CA TYR A 82 -18.83 -9.11 -1.81
C TYR A 82 -17.76 -8.59 -2.79
N LEU A 83 -16.59 -9.22 -2.87
CA LEU A 83 -15.53 -8.78 -3.77
C LEU A 83 -15.91 -8.93 -5.24
N THR A 84 -16.45 -10.08 -5.66
CA THR A 84 -16.90 -10.28 -7.06
C THR A 84 -17.91 -9.23 -7.51
N PRO A 85 -19.04 -9.02 -6.81
CA PRO A 85 -20.00 -8.00 -7.23
C PRO A 85 -19.44 -6.57 -7.13
N PHE A 86 -18.53 -6.30 -6.20
CA PHE A 86 -17.82 -5.02 -6.14
C PHE A 86 -16.97 -4.78 -7.40
N TYR A 87 -16.13 -5.75 -7.81
CA TYR A 87 -15.28 -5.61 -8.98
C TYR A 87 -16.09 -5.46 -10.28
N GLN A 88 -17.19 -6.20 -10.43
CA GLN A 88 -18.10 -6.05 -11.58
C GLN A 88 -18.67 -4.63 -11.64
N ALA A 89 -19.14 -4.12 -10.52
CA ALA A 89 -19.69 -2.77 -10.44
C ALA A 89 -18.61 -1.68 -10.66
N LEU A 90 -17.41 -1.92 -10.15
CA LEU A 90 -16.27 -1.02 -10.36
C LEU A 90 -15.87 -0.95 -11.83
N GLN A 91 -15.83 -2.08 -12.56
CA GLN A 91 -15.58 -2.10 -14.01
C GLN A 91 -16.63 -1.29 -14.76
N ALA A 92 -17.92 -1.49 -14.42
CA ALA A 92 -19.00 -0.74 -15.03
C ALA A 92 -18.90 0.77 -14.74
N TYR A 93 -18.52 1.13 -13.51
CA TYR A 93 -18.26 2.50 -13.11
C TYR A 93 -17.08 3.10 -13.89
N ALA A 94 -15.94 2.43 -13.90
CA ALA A 94 -14.73 2.90 -14.60
C ALA A 94 -14.99 3.12 -16.10
N LYS A 95 -15.69 2.18 -16.74
CA LYS A 95 -16.10 2.31 -18.15
C LYS A 95 -17.00 3.53 -18.37
N LYS A 96 -17.96 3.77 -17.49
CA LYS A 96 -18.87 4.94 -17.54
C LYS A 96 -18.11 6.25 -17.42
N GLU A 97 -17.09 6.29 -16.55
CA GLU A 97 -16.24 7.48 -16.34
C GLU A 97 -15.19 7.67 -17.45
N GLY A 98 -15.12 6.78 -18.45
CA GLY A 98 -14.19 6.88 -19.57
C GLY A 98 -12.79 6.35 -19.30
N ALA A 99 -12.65 5.40 -18.38
CA ALA A 99 -11.38 4.73 -18.14
C ALA A 99 -11.00 3.90 -19.37
N LEU A 100 -9.75 4.03 -19.81
CA LEU A 100 -9.11 3.15 -20.80
C LEU A 100 -8.45 1.96 -20.12
N GLU A 101 -8.00 2.14 -18.90
CA GLU A 101 -7.49 1.04 -18.07
C GLU A 101 -7.96 1.20 -16.61
N LEU A 102 -8.14 0.07 -15.97
CA LEU A 102 -8.45 -0.05 -14.55
C LEU A 102 -7.48 -1.06 -13.94
N ILE A 103 -6.58 -0.58 -13.10
CA ILE A 103 -5.59 -1.41 -12.42
C ILE A 103 -6.05 -1.71 -10.99
N ILE A 104 -6.01 -2.97 -10.61
CA ILE A 104 -6.27 -3.42 -9.24
C ILE A 104 -5.03 -4.11 -8.70
N LYS A 105 -4.49 -3.58 -7.60
CA LYS A 105 -3.39 -4.17 -6.85
C LYS A 105 -3.91 -4.61 -5.47
N PRO A 106 -4.38 -5.85 -5.33
CA PRO A 106 -4.91 -6.32 -4.05
C PRO A 106 -3.82 -6.37 -2.97
N TYR A 107 -4.21 -6.15 -1.70
CA TYR A 107 -3.34 -6.30 -0.54
C TYR A 107 -3.61 -7.66 0.11
N GLU A 108 -3.30 -8.72 -0.63
CA GLU A 108 -3.53 -10.11 -0.23
C GLU A 108 -2.22 -10.89 -0.27
N THR A 109 -2.03 -11.76 0.73
CA THR A 109 -0.88 -12.65 0.73
C THR A 109 -1.14 -13.82 -0.21
N TYR A 110 -0.36 -13.92 -1.28
CA TYR A 110 -0.44 -15.05 -2.21
C TYR A 110 0.16 -16.32 -1.61
N GLN A 111 1.38 -16.23 -1.07
CA GLN A 111 2.09 -17.36 -0.47
C GLN A 111 3.11 -16.85 0.56
N THR A 112 3.41 -17.66 1.56
CA THR A 112 4.45 -17.37 2.56
C THR A 112 5.63 -18.34 2.43
N PHE A 113 6.81 -17.83 2.79
CA PHE A 113 8.07 -18.58 2.70
C PHE A 113 8.85 -18.43 4.00
N ASP A 114 9.68 -19.42 4.31
CA ASP A 114 10.66 -19.31 5.38
C ASP A 114 11.90 -18.50 4.96
N SER A 115 12.85 -18.32 5.87
CA SER A 115 14.09 -17.58 5.61
C SER A 115 15.04 -18.27 4.58
N ASN A 116 14.76 -19.50 4.19
CA ASN A 116 15.51 -20.24 3.18
C ASN A 116 14.80 -20.23 1.82
N GLY A 117 13.66 -19.55 1.73
CA GLY A 117 12.84 -19.49 0.51
C GLY A 117 11.98 -20.74 0.30
N GLN A 118 11.78 -21.57 1.33
CA GLN A 118 10.89 -22.71 1.21
C GLN A 118 9.44 -22.29 1.51
N PRO A 119 8.47 -22.73 0.70
CA PRO A 119 7.05 -22.41 0.95
C PRO A 119 6.62 -22.89 2.33
N THR A 120 5.90 -22.03 3.07
CA THR A 120 5.28 -22.34 4.36
C THR A 120 3.76 -22.31 4.32
N SER A 121 3.19 -21.95 3.16
CA SER A 121 1.76 -22.05 2.87
C SER A 121 1.54 -22.50 1.43
N ASP A 122 0.33 -22.97 1.15
CA ASP A 122 -0.13 -23.18 -0.23
C ASP A 122 -0.30 -21.84 -0.95
N GLU A 123 -0.26 -21.88 -2.28
CA GLU A 123 -0.58 -20.75 -3.14
C GLU A 123 -2.06 -20.39 -3.06
N LYS A 124 -2.36 -19.11 -2.85
CA LYS A 124 -3.73 -18.60 -2.78
C LYS A 124 -4.15 -17.99 -4.12
N GLY A 125 -4.23 -18.80 -5.14
CA GLY A 125 -4.60 -18.36 -6.50
C GLY A 125 -6.08 -17.97 -6.69
N GLN A 126 -6.93 -18.14 -5.68
CA GLN A 126 -8.38 -17.91 -5.80
C GLN A 126 -8.73 -16.48 -6.22
N LEU A 127 -8.06 -15.47 -5.66
CA LEU A 127 -8.31 -14.07 -6.03
C LEU A 127 -7.89 -13.79 -7.47
N ILE A 128 -6.75 -14.35 -7.91
CA ILE A 128 -6.28 -14.22 -9.30
C ILE A 128 -7.31 -14.84 -10.23
N GLN A 129 -7.78 -16.06 -9.94
CA GLN A 129 -8.81 -16.73 -10.74
C GLN A 129 -10.12 -15.93 -10.75
N GLN A 130 -10.55 -15.41 -9.60
CA GLN A 130 -11.75 -14.58 -9.48
C GLN A 130 -11.67 -13.33 -10.35
N LEU A 131 -10.53 -12.64 -10.37
CA LEU A 131 -10.33 -11.45 -11.19
C LEU A 131 -10.22 -11.78 -12.68
N THR A 132 -9.53 -12.86 -13.05
CA THR A 132 -9.45 -13.30 -14.44
C THR A 132 -10.79 -13.78 -14.99
N ASP A 133 -11.63 -14.43 -14.17
CA ASP A 133 -13.00 -14.80 -14.54
C ASP A 133 -13.90 -13.57 -14.80
N LEU A 134 -13.55 -12.43 -14.22
CA LEU A 134 -14.19 -11.13 -14.46
C LEU A 134 -13.61 -10.36 -15.66
N GLY A 135 -12.61 -10.94 -16.34
CA GLY A 135 -11.98 -10.34 -17.52
C GLY A 135 -10.83 -9.38 -17.20
N PHE A 136 -10.25 -9.42 -16.00
CA PHE A 136 -8.98 -8.75 -15.74
C PHE A 136 -7.83 -9.59 -16.28
N ASP A 137 -6.85 -8.96 -16.88
CA ASP A 137 -5.58 -9.57 -17.20
C ASP A 137 -4.68 -9.63 -15.97
N PHE A 138 -3.94 -10.71 -15.79
CA PHE A 138 -2.99 -10.88 -14.72
C PHE A 138 -1.56 -10.71 -15.25
N ASP A 139 -0.86 -9.66 -14.78
CA ASP A 139 0.50 -9.34 -15.23
C ASP A 139 1.58 -10.31 -14.73
N GLY A 140 1.18 -11.30 -13.93
CA GLY A 140 2.09 -12.25 -13.31
C GLY A 140 2.67 -11.75 -11.99
N LEU A 141 3.33 -12.66 -11.25
CA LEU A 141 4.09 -12.30 -10.06
C LEU A 141 5.45 -11.76 -10.50
N GLN A 142 5.87 -10.65 -9.90
CA GLN A 142 7.18 -10.06 -10.20
C GLN A 142 8.32 -11.04 -9.92
N THR A 143 9.25 -11.12 -10.85
CA THR A 143 10.52 -11.81 -10.69
C THR A 143 11.67 -10.81 -10.88
N GLY A 144 12.69 -10.91 -10.04
CA GLY A 144 13.85 -10.00 -10.12
C GLY A 144 13.60 -8.66 -9.43
N TYR A 145 14.28 -7.62 -9.93
CA TYR A 145 14.19 -6.27 -9.35
C TYR A 145 12.90 -5.58 -9.85
N PRO A 146 12.03 -5.11 -8.94
CA PRO A 146 10.78 -4.49 -9.36
C PRO A 146 11.04 -3.14 -10.03
N GLY A 147 10.35 -2.88 -11.15
CA GLY A 147 10.25 -1.56 -11.74
C GLY A 147 9.33 -0.58 -11.00
N GLY A 148 8.67 -1.06 -9.94
CA GLY A 148 7.70 -0.34 -9.12
C GLY A 148 7.69 -0.83 -7.69
N GLU A 149 6.51 -0.92 -7.06
CA GLU A 149 6.35 -1.45 -5.71
C GLU A 149 6.66 -2.96 -5.66
N PRO A 150 7.38 -3.44 -4.63
CA PRO A 150 7.74 -4.84 -4.55
C PRO A 150 6.54 -5.71 -4.14
N ASP A 151 6.37 -6.84 -4.83
CA ASP A 151 5.38 -7.87 -4.46
C ASP A 151 5.88 -8.78 -3.34
N TRP A 152 7.18 -8.76 -3.05
CA TRP A 152 7.83 -9.59 -2.04
C TRP A 152 8.16 -8.78 -0.80
N HIS A 153 7.60 -9.19 0.34
CA HIS A 153 7.80 -8.49 1.60
C HIS A 153 8.47 -9.39 2.64
N TYR A 154 9.50 -8.87 3.29
CA TYR A 154 10.00 -9.44 4.53
C TYR A 154 9.12 -8.98 5.69
N VAL A 155 8.47 -9.95 6.35
CA VAL A 155 7.59 -9.67 7.48
C VAL A 155 8.18 -10.30 8.74
N LYS A 156 8.23 -9.52 9.83
CA LYS A 156 8.59 -10.00 11.16
C LYS A 156 7.49 -9.65 12.13
N ASP A 157 6.91 -10.67 12.77
CA ASP A 157 5.99 -10.44 13.87
C ASP A 157 6.78 -9.94 15.10
N LEU A 158 6.38 -8.77 15.59
CA LEU A 158 6.97 -8.13 16.78
C LEU A 158 6.10 -8.31 18.02
N THR A 159 4.96 -8.96 17.92
CA THR A 159 3.99 -9.13 19.00
C THR A 159 4.63 -9.84 20.20
N GLY A 160 4.61 -9.19 21.36
CA GLY A 160 5.13 -9.75 22.61
C GLY A 160 6.66 -9.85 22.69
N LEU A 161 7.41 -9.38 21.69
CA LEU A 161 8.87 -9.37 21.76
C LEU A 161 9.38 -8.20 22.62
N THR A 162 10.25 -8.50 23.57
CA THR A 162 11.09 -7.48 24.21
C THR A 162 12.24 -7.09 23.28
N GLU A 163 12.89 -5.93 23.50
CA GLU A 163 14.11 -5.54 22.77
C GLU A 163 15.18 -6.62 22.77
N LYS A 164 15.35 -7.29 23.93
CA LYS A 164 16.31 -8.39 24.10
C LYS A 164 15.93 -9.61 23.22
N ASP A 165 14.65 -9.92 23.13
CA ASP A 165 14.18 -11.07 22.32
C ASP A 165 14.25 -10.74 20.84
N LEU A 166 13.92 -9.49 20.46
CA LEU A 166 14.11 -9.00 19.10
C LEU A 166 15.58 -9.13 18.69
N LEU A 167 16.52 -8.67 19.50
CA LEU A 167 17.96 -8.79 19.21
C LEU A 167 18.40 -10.25 19.12
N LYS A 168 17.91 -11.13 20.00
CA LYS A 168 18.21 -12.57 19.92
C LYS A 168 17.70 -13.22 18.62
N SER A 169 16.58 -12.74 18.09
CA SER A 169 15.95 -13.28 16.88
C SER A 169 16.71 -12.95 15.59
N PHE A 170 17.64 -11.97 15.62
CA PHE A 170 18.44 -11.62 14.45
C PHE A 170 19.46 -12.71 14.10
N SER A 171 19.79 -12.82 12.82
CA SER A 171 20.91 -13.64 12.36
C SER A 171 22.23 -13.21 13.01
N LYS A 172 23.26 -14.06 12.92
CA LYS A 172 24.60 -13.72 13.42
C LYS A 172 25.12 -12.40 12.82
N ASN A 173 24.91 -12.20 11.53
CA ASN A 173 25.33 -10.99 10.83
C ASN A 173 24.51 -9.76 11.30
N GLY A 174 23.19 -9.90 11.48
CA GLY A 174 22.35 -8.83 12.01
C GLY A 174 22.80 -8.38 13.39
N LYS A 175 23.07 -9.32 14.31
CA LYS A 175 23.62 -9.03 15.64
C LYS A 175 24.97 -8.30 15.57
N ALA A 176 25.86 -8.75 14.68
CA ALA A 176 27.16 -8.10 14.47
C ALA A 176 27.01 -6.68 13.94
N THR A 177 26.06 -6.44 13.02
CA THR A 177 25.76 -5.12 12.48
C THR A 177 25.24 -4.17 13.55
N VAL A 178 24.27 -4.60 14.38
CA VAL A 178 23.75 -3.79 15.50
C VAL A 178 24.87 -3.47 16.50
N LYS A 179 25.71 -4.45 16.87
CA LYS A 179 26.84 -4.23 17.76
C LYS A 179 27.83 -3.19 17.15
N LYS A 180 28.12 -3.31 15.86
CA LYS A 180 29.00 -2.38 15.16
C LYS A 180 28.44 -0.98 15.15
N ALA A 181 27.13 -0.81 14.85
CA ALA A 181 26.45 0.48 14.88
C ALA A 181 26.55 1.14 16.27
N ASN A 182 26.30 0.38 17.34
CA ASN A 182 26.45 0.87 18.71
C ASN A 182 27.91 1.29 19.02
N THR A 183 28.90 0.52 18.56
CA THR A 183 30.33 0.83 18.74
C THR A 183 30.72 2.13 18.02
N PHE A 184 30.14 2.39 16.84
CA PHE A 184 30.34 3.65 16.12
C PHE A 184 29.53 4.83 16.68
N GLY A 185 28.72 4.61 17.71
CA GLY A 185 27.91 5.67 18.31
C GLY A 185 26.78 6.17 17.41
N ILE A 186 26.32 5.35 16.47
CA ILE A 186 25.19 5.70 15.60
C ILE A 186 23.94 5.85 16.46
N LYS A 187 23.28 7.00 16.34
CA LYS A 187 22.06 7.33 17.05
C LYS A 187 20.92 7.55 16.06
N LEU A 188 19.75 7.03 16.39
CA LEU A 188 18.50 7.39 15.73
C LEU A 188 18.08 8.78 16.21
N LYS A 189 17.70 9.65 15.27
CA LYS A 189 17.14 10.95 15.56
C LYS A 189 15.82 11.08 14.80
N LYS A 190 14.75 11.45 15.51
CA LYS A 190 13.51 11.86 14.85
C LYS A 190 13.79 13.17 14.13
N LEU A 191 13.36 13.26 12.89
CA LEU A 191 13.51 14.44 12.06
C LEU A 191 12.27 15.32 12.19
N ASP A 192 12.46 16.61 12.48
CA ASP A 192 11.40 17.58 12.46
C ASP A 192 11.19 18.13 11.03
N ARG A 193 10.02 18.73 10.77
CA ARG A 193 9.66 19.22 9.42
C ARG A 193 10.64 20.24 8.85
N ASP A 194 11.19 21.10 9.70
CA ASP A 194 12.19 22.12 9.33
C ASP A 194 13.56 21.52 8.98
N GLN A 195 13.79 20.25 9.34
CA GLN A 195 15.03 19.52 9.07
C GLN A 195 14.96 18.60 7.84
N LEU A 196 13.86 18.62 7.09
CA LEU A 196 13.69 17.77 5.89
C LEU A 196 14.75 18.02 4.80
N SER A 197 15.32 19.21 4.75
CA SER A 197 16.45 19.49 3.86
C SER A 197 17.65 18.61 4.16
N VAL A 198 17.92 18.33 5.44
CA VAL A 198 19.02 17.41 5.84
C VAL A 198 18.75 15.98 5.35
N PHE A 199 17.51 15.52 5.43
CA PHE A 199 17.11 14.22 4.88
C PHE A 199 17.26 14.21 3.36
N LYS A 200 16.83 15.27 2.67
CA LYS A 200 16.95 15.39 1.22
C LYS A 200 18.42 15.36 0.78
N ASP A 201 19.33 16.02 1.50
CA ASP A 201 20.76 15.99 1.19
C ASP A 201 21.34 14.57 1.28
N ILE A 202 20.91 13.79 2.29
CA ILE A 202 21.31 12.39 2.46
C ILE A 202 20.76 11.50 1.34
N THR A 203 19.49 11.68 0.97
CA THR A 203 18.87 10.88 -0.12
C THR A 203 19.50 11.25 -1.46
N ALA A 204 19.77 12.53 -1.73
CA ALA A 204 20.43 13.00 -2.94
C ALA A 204 21.85 12.40 -3.07
N ALA A 205 22.66 12.45 -2.02
CA ALA A 205 23.99 11.83 -2.03
C ALA A 205 23.94 10.30 -2.24
N THR A 206 22.84 9.66 -1.83
CA THR A 206 22.63 8.22 -2.06
C THR A 206 22.18 7.96 -3.49
N SER A 207 21.31 8.77 -4.04
CA SER A 207 20.82 8.74 -5.40
C SER A 207 21.95 8.91 -6.40
N ASP A 208 22.81 9.93 -6.21
CA ASP A 208 24.00 10.18 -7.03
C ASP A 208 24.94 8.96 -7.06
N ARG A 209 25.17 8.35 -5.89
CA ARG A 209 26.04 7.17 -5.78
C ARG A 209 25.44 5.91 -6.39
N ARG A 210 24.12 5.80 -6.45
CA ARG A 210 23.38 4.62 -6.89
C ARG A 210 22.75 4.79 -8.25
N GLU A 211 22.89 5.98 -8.87
CA GLU A 211 22.42 6.29 -10.21
C GLU A 211 20.91 6.09 -10.38
N TYR A 212 20.10 6.64 -9.44
CA TYR A 212 18.65 6.69 -9.56
C TYR A 212 18.13 8.10 -9.30
N ASP A 213 16.93 8.41 -9.78
CA ASP A 213 16.29 9.70 -9.56
C ASP A 213 15.70 9.80 -8.15
N ASP A 214 16.19 10.73 -7.34
CA ASP A 214 15.64 11.01 -6.03
C ASP A 214 14.39 11.89 -6.12
N LYS A 215 13.47 11.71 -5.19
CA LYS A 215 12.26 12.55 -5.09
C LYS A 215 12.63 13.99 -4.69
N PRO A 216 11.88 15.00 -5.20
CA PRO A 216 12.10 16.39 -4.81
C PRO A 216 11.73 16.63 -3.32
N LEU A 217 12.18 17.74 -2.76
CA LEU A 217 11.98 18.05 -1.33
C LEU A 217 10.49 18.16 -0.97
N ASP A 218 9.69 18.78 -1.82
CA ASP A 218 8.24 18.93 -1.62
C ASP A 218 7.51 17.59 -1.53
N TYR A 219 8.00 16.55 -2.24
CA TYR A 219 7.48 15.20 -2.10
C TYR A 219 7.54 14.70 -0.65
N TYR A 220 8.68 14.89 0.01
CA TYR A 220 8.87 14.48 1.40
C TYR A 220 8.10 15.37 2.38
N GLN A 221 8.01 16.67 2.09
CA GLN A 221 7.23 17.62 2.88
C GLN A 221 5.75 17.25 2.87
N ASP A 222 5.20 17.00 1.70
CA ASP A 222 3.79 16.62 1.53
C ASP A 222 3.48 15.28 2.21
N PHE A 223 4.39 14.31 2.10
CA PHE A 223 4.26 13.03 2.77
C PHE A 223 4.23 13.18 4.29
N MET A 224 5.16 13.96 4.87
CA MET A 224 5.15 14.24 6.31
C MET A 224 3.90 14.98 6.77
N ILE A 225 3.40 15.95 5.99
CA ILE A 225 2.18 16.67 6.34
C ILE A 225 0.98 15.75 6.35
N ALA A 226 0.82 14.92 5.32
CA ALA A 226 -0.32 14.02 5.18
C ALA A 226 -0.37 12.97 6.29
N LEU A 227 0.78 12.42 6.70
CA LEU A 227 0.86 11.32 7.65
C LEU A 227 1.20 11.74 9.09
N ASP A 228 1.34 13.05 9.37
CA ASP A 228 1.74 13.56 10.70
C ASP A 228 0.75 13.16 11.80
N SER A 229 -0.54 13.11 11.50
CA SER A 229 -1.57 12.69 12.45
C SER A 229 -1.45 11.21 12.87
N ARG A 230 -0.77 10.41 12.06
CA ARG A 230 -0.57 8.98 12.31
C ARG A 230 0.74 8.65 12.99
N GLN A 231 1.44 9.61 13.57
CA GLN A 231 2.74 9.44 14.24
C GLN A 231 2.96 8.02 14.77
N THR A 232 3.08 7.10 13.89
CA THR A 232 3.41 5.72 14.17
C THR A 232 4.84 5.53 13.75
N LEU A 233 5.75 6.09 14.54
CA LEU A 233 7.13 5.56 14.61
C LEU A 233 7.84 6.25 15.75
#